data_6ed9d286f090db9de8d459c7ba437025
#
_entry.id   6ed9d286f090db9de8d459c7ba437025
#
_cell.length_a   1.000
_cell.length_b   1.000
_cell.length_c   1.000
_cell.angle_alpha   90.00
_cell.angle_beta   90.00
_cell.angle_gamma   90.00
#
_symmetry.space_group_name_H-M   'P 1'
#
loop_
_entity.id
_entity.type
_entity.pdbx_description
1 polymer ?
#
loop_
_entity_poly.entity_id
_entity_poly.type
_entity_poly.pdbx_seq_one_letter_code
_entity_poly.pdbx_strand_id
1 'polypeptide(L)'
;MLKKALSALAIASLALAAHAADAVLKVGATAVPHAEILNFVKPQLKAEGVDLQIREFSDYVQPNVAVEDKQLDANFFQHQPYLDSFNKDRKTHLVAVPGGKVHVEPFGAYSRKIKAIADLKEGATVAIPNDPSNGGRALILLAKQGLIALKDPKSLTPTPLDVVKNPKKLKFRELEAPLLPRALDDVDLALINTNYAIEAKLNPTKDALFIEGADSPYTNILVARADRANDPAIAKLVKALHTPEVKKFIQDKYKGAVVPAF
;
A
#
# COMPACT_ATOMS: atom_id res chain seq x y z
N MET A 1 -71.33 -16.74 -48.44
CA MET A 1 -70.20 -15.82 -48.56
C MET A 1 -69.57 -15.66 -47.13
N LEU A 2 -68.51 -16.40 -46.94
CA LEU A 2 -67.89 -16.50 -45.58
C LEU A 2 -66.71 -15.53 -45.52
N LYS A 3 -66.82 -14.48 -44.70
CA LYS A 3 -65.71 -13.55 -44.44
C LYS A 3 -64.80 -14.13 -43.34
N LYS A 4 -63.57 -14.52 -43.72
CA LYS A 4 -62.54 -14.92 -42.80
C LYS A 4 -61.90 -13.67 -42.18
N ALA A 5 -62.04 -13.50 -40.86
CA ALA A 5 -61.29 -12.51 -40.09
C ALA A 5 -59.94 -13.15 -39.67
N LEU A 6 -58.84 -12.63 -40.17
CA LEU A 6 -57.48 -12.94 -39.66
C LEU A 6 -57.21 -12.04 -38.47
N SER A 7 -57.16 -12.62 -37.29
CA SER A 7 -56.61 -11.96 -36.09
C SER A 7 -55.10 -12.11 -36.07
N ALA A 8 -54.37 -11.01 -36.28
CA ALA A 8 -52.93 -10.97 -36.13
C ALA A 8 -52.61 -10.82 -34.63
N LEU A 9 -52.05 -11.86 -34.01
CA LEU A 9 -51.56 -11.86 -32.64
C LEU A 9 -50.16 -11.26 -32.65
N ALA A 10 -50.03 -10.00 -32.25
CA ALA A 10 -48.73 -9.34 -32.05
C ALA A 10 -48.11 -9.83 -30.71
N ILE A 11 -47.15 -10.74 -30.82
CA ILE A 11 -46.32 -11.15 -29.67
C ILE A 11 -45.32 -10.03 -29.41
N ALA A 12 -45.63 -9.20 -28.42
CA ALA A 12 -44.65 -8.22 -27.89
C ALA A 12 -43.62 -8.98 -27.05
N SER A 13 -42.47 -9.24 -27.65
CA SER A 13 -41.30 -9.77 -26.94
C SER A 13 -40.76 -8.70 -26.00
N LEU A 14 -41.19 -8.71 -24.72
CA LEU A 14 -40.49 -7.98 -23.68
C LEU A 14 -39.12 -8.66 -23.50
N ALA A 15 -38.10 -8.07 -24.06
CA ALA A 15 -36.72 -8.37 -23.66
C ALA A 15 -36.54 -7.86 -22.23
N LEU A 16 -36.73 -8.73 -21.24
CA LEU A 16 -36.20 -8.49 -19.89
C LEU A 16 -34.67 -8.43 -20.07
N ALA A 17 -34.13 -7.23 -20.02
CA ALA A 17 -32.72 -7.04 -19.78
C ALA A 17 -32.43 -7.60 -18.36
N ALA A 18 -32.00 -8.87 -18.32
CA ALA A 18 -31.46 -9.44 -17.10
C ALA A 18 -30.26 -8.58 -16.71
N HIS A 19 -30.44 -7.67 -15.77
CA HIS A 19 -29.30 -7.03 -15.13
C HIS A 19 -28.55 -8.16 -14.42
N ALA A 20 -27.42 -8.57 -14.97
CA ALA A 20 -26.51 -9.45 -14.27
C ALA A 20 -26.19 -8.78 -12.93
N ALA A 21 -26.31 -9.52 -11.83
CA ALA A 21 -25.95 -9.00 -10.51
C ALA A 21 -24.49 -8.56 -10.56
N ASP A 22 -24.17 -7.42 -9.92
CA ASP A 22 -22.82 -6.93 -9.86
C ASP A 22 -21.87 -7.98 -9.25
N ALA A 23 -20.69 -8.10 -9.82
CA ALA A 23 -19.65 -8.95 -9.27
C ALA A 23 -19.14 -8.31 -7.97
N VAL A 24 -19.26 -9.01 -6.85
CA VAL A 24 -18.72 -8.55 -5.56
C VAL A 24 -17.21 -8.75 -5.57
N LEU A 25 -16.45 -7.68 -5.27
CA LEU A 25 -15.01 -7.68 -5.15
C LEU A 25 -14.60 -7.19 -3.75
N LYS A 26 -14.07 -8.07 -2.91
CA LYS A 26 -13.65 -7.77 -1.54
C LYS A 26 -12.16 -7.45 -1.51
N VAL A 27 -11.79 -6.23 -1.13
CA VAL A 27 -10.39 -5.77 -1.11
C VAL A 27 -10.01 -5.27 0.28
N GLY A 28 -8.93 -5.82 0.82
CA GLY A 28 -8.30 -5.35 2.07
C GLY A 28 -7.36 -4.18 1.80
N ALA A 29 -7.38 -3.16 2.67
CA ALA A 29 -6.52 -1.99 2.53
C ALA A 29 -6.18 -1.38 3.90
N THR A 30 -5.08 -0.62 4.00
CA THR A 30 -4.91 0.33 5.11
C THR A 30 -5.73 1.59 4.84
N ALA A 31 -6.11 2.32 5.89
CA ALA A 31 -7.06 3.43 5.79
C ALA A 31 -6.58 4.52 4.82
N VAL A 32 -5.32 4.97 4.97
CA VAL A 32 -4.69 6.02 4.16
C VAL A 32 -3.38 5.49 3.56
N PRO A 33 -3.07 5.76 2.31
CA PRO A 33 -3.90 6.36 1.24
C PRO A 33 -4.80 5.32 0.55
N HIS A 34 -4.64 4.04 0.86
CA HIS A 34 -5.13 2.91 0.07
C HIS A 34 -6.66 2.84 0.00
N ALA A 35 -7.34 2.80 1.17
CA ALA A 35 -8.81 2.78 1.19
C ALA A 35 -9.41 4.06 0.62
N GLU A 36 -8.74 5.21 0.79
CA GLU A 36 -9.18 6.47 0.19
C GLU A 36 -9.13 6.43 -1.34
N ILE A 37 -8.06 5.87 -1.93
CA ILE A 37 -7.93 5.69 -3.38
C ILE A 37 -8.97 4.68 -3.89
N LEU A 38 -9.19 3.57 -3.18
CA LEU A 38 -10.22 2.59 -3.52
C LEU A 38 -11.63 3.20 -3.46
N ASN A 39 -11.93 4.02 -2.44
CA ASN A 39 -13.21 4.71 -2.33
C ASN A 39 -13.42 5.71 -3.47
N PHE A 40 -12.36 6.36 -3.96
CA PHE A 40 -12.43 7.27 -5.10
C PHE A 40 -12.88 6.56 -6.38
N VAL A 41 -12.38 5.34 -6.63
CA VAL A 41 -12.74 4.57 -7.85
C VAL A 41 -14.02 3.72 -7.70
N LYS A 42 -14.55 3.56 -6.49
CA LYS A 42 -15.73 2.73 -6.21
C LYS A 42 -16.97 3.08 -7.05
N PRO A 43 -17.34 4.37 -7.27
CA PRO A 43 -18.48 4.72 -8.12
C PRO A 43 -18.30 4.29 -9.58
N GLN A 44 -17.09 4.42 -10.13
CA GLN A 44 -16.77 3.99 -11.50
C GLN A 44 -16.92 2.47 -11.61
N LEU A 45 -16.36 1.71 -10.67
CA LEU A 45 -16.48 0.25 -10.66
C LEU A 45 -17.93 -0.21 -10.56
N LYS A 46 -18.75 0.47 -9.76
CA LYS A 46 -20.19 0.19 -9.65
C LYS A 46 -20.90 0.36 -11.00
N ALA A 47 -20.58 1.43 -11.73
CA ALA A 47 -21.10 1.65 -13.09
C ALA A 47 -20.66 0.58 -14.11
N GLU A 48 -19.53 -0.09 -13.84
CA GLU A 48 -19.00 -1.19 -14.64
C GLU A 48 -19.48 -2.58 -14.15
N GLY A 49 -20.45 -2.65 -13.22
CA GLY A 49 -21.01 -3.87 -12.67
C GLY A 49 -20.08 -4.58 -11.66
N VAL A 50 -19.27 -3.83 -10.91
CA VAL A 50 -18.44 -4.34 -9.82
C VAL A 50 -18.81 -3.65 -8.51
N ASP A 51 -19.29 -4.42 -7.54
CA ASP A 51 -19.55 -3.95 -6.17
C ASP A 51 -18.27 -4.10 -5.34
N LEU A 52 -17.48 -3.01 -5.27
CA LEU A 52 -16.24 -2.99 -4.49
C LEU A 52 -16.54 -2.87 -2.99
N GLN A 53 -16.18 -3.89 -2.23
CA GLN A 53 -16.28 -3.94 -0.77
C GLN A 53 -14.88 -3.80 -0.17
N ILE A 54 -14.66 -2.72 0.58
CA ILE A 54 -13.35 -2.40 1.16
C ILE A 54 -13.38 -2.77 2.64
N ARG A 55 -12.38 -3.58 3.06
CA ARG A 55 -12.13 -3.87 4.48
C ARG A 55 -10.83 -3.21 4.91
N GLU A 56 -10.92 -2.29 5.86
CA GLU A 56 -9.76 -1.60 6.40
C GLU A 56 -9.04 -2.41 7.47
N PHE A 57 -7.72 -2.28 7.51
CA PHE A 57 -6.82 -2.91 8.46
C PHE A 57 -5.83 -1.87 9.01
N SER A 58 -5.44 -2.05 10.26
CA SER A 58 -4.48 -1.18 10.94
C SER A 58 -3.06 -1.75 11.01
N ASP A 59 -2.83 -2.95 10.44
CA ASP A 59 -1.54 -3.64 10.41
C ASP A 59 -1.23 -4.19 9.01
N TYR A 60 -0.01 -4.73 8.83
CA TYR A 60 0.43 -5.26 7.54
C TYR A 60 0.36 -6.79 7.42
N VAL A 61 0.00 -7.51 8.48
CA VAL A 61 -0.07 -8.97 8.49
C VAL A 61 -1.44 -9.47 8.03
N GLN A 62 -2.50 -8.93 8.65
CA GLN A 62 -3.87 -9.39 8.47
C GLN A 62 -4.39 -9.27 7.02
N PRO A 63 -4.07 -8.23 6.22
CA PRO A 63 -4.55 -8.16 4.84
C PRO A 63 -4.08 -9.33 3.98
N ASN A 64 -2.82 -9.79 4.13
CA ASN A 64 -2.31 -10.94 3.40
C ASN A 64 -2.92 -12.26 3.90
N VAL A 65 -3.05 -12.43 5.21
CA VAL A 65 -3.71 -13.60 5.81
C VAL A 65 -5.15 -13.73 5.30
N ALA A 66 -5.91 -12.63 5.28
CA ALA A 66 -7.30 -12.64 4.83
C ALA A 66 -7.45 -12.98 3.33
N VAL A 67 -6.47 -12.61 2.48
CA VAL A 67 -6.46 -13.01 1.06
C VAL A 67 -6.09 -14.48 0.92
N GLU A 68 -5.08 -14.96 1.62
CA GLU A 68 -4.66 -16.37 1.60
C GLU A 68 -5.81 -17.28 2.07
N ASP A 69 -6.50 -16.89 3.14
CA ASP A 69 -7.66 -17.61 3.70
C ASP A 69 -8.96 -17.46 2.90
N LYS A 70 -8.92 -16.82 1.71
CA LYS A 70 -10.07 -16.61 0.82
C LYS A 70 -11.20 -15.76 1.42
N GLN A 71 -10.93 -15.01 2.49
CA GLN A 71 -11.88 -14.05 3.08
C GLN A 71 -11.98 -12.78 2.23
N LEU A 72 -10.89 -12.46 1.50
CA LEU A 72 -10.78 -11.36 0.56
C LEU A 72 -10.34 -11.88 -0.81
N ASP A 73 -10.65 -11.13 -1.86
CA ASP A 73 -10.24 -11.43 -3.23
C ASP A 73 -8.86 -10.86 -3.53
N ALA A 74 -8.56 -9.67 -2.99
CA ALA A 74 -7.30 -8.96 -3.15
C ALA A 74 -7.00 -8.09 -1.93
N ASN A 75 -5.78 -7.53 -1.90
CA ASN A 75 -5.45 -6.42 -1.01
C ASN A 75 -4.63 -5.34 -1.72
N PHE A 76 -4.64 -4.16 -1.13
CA PHE A 76 -3.91 -2.99 -1.58
C PHE A 76 -3.39 -2.23 -0.35
N PHE A 77 -2.12 -2.46 0.02
CA PHE A 77 -1.49 -1.86 1.20
C PHE A 77 0.04 -2.00 1.21
N GLN A 78 0.62 -2.78 0.29
CA GLN A 78 1.99 -3.27 0.35
C GLN A 78 2.75 -3.04 -0.95
N HIS A 79 4.07 -3.12 -0.87
CA HIS A 79 5.00 -3.11 -1.99
C HIS A 79 5.63 -4.50 -2.22
N GLN A 80 6.22 -4.71 -3.40
CA GLN A 80 6.77 -6.02 -3.80
C GLN A 80 7.76 -6.61 -2.77
N PRO A 81 8.76 -5.86 -2.24
CA PRO A 81 9.69 -6.44 -1.27
C PRO A 81 9.01 -6.93 0.02
N TYR A 82 7.91 -6.30 0.45
CA TYR A 82 7.13 -6.79 1.60
C TYR A 82 6.41 -8.10 1.26
N LEU A 83 5.76 -8.18 0.09
CA LEU A 83 5.09 -9.39 -0.37
C LEU A 83 6.07 -10.57 -0.45
N ASP A 84 7.25 -10.36 -1.02
CA ASP A 84 8.27 -11.40 -1.17
C ASP A 84 8.74 -11.92 0.20
N SER A 85 8.99 -11.01 1.15
CA SER A 85 9.36 -11.35 2.51
C SER A 85 8.24 -12.09 3.24
N PHE A 86 7.00 -11.58 3.15
CA PHE A 86 5.84 -12.21 3.76
C PHE A 86 5.61 -13.64 3.25
N ASN A 87 5.64 -13.83 1.93
CA ASN A 87 5.47 -15.16 1.31
C ASN A 87 6.54 -16.13 1.78
N LYS A 88 7.80 -15.69 1.84
CA LYS A 88 8.92 -16.52 2.32
C LYS A 88 8.73 -16.93 3.76
N ASP A 89 8.40 -15.99 4.64
CA ASP A 89 8.35 -16.21 6.08
C ASP A 89 7.10 -16.98 6.50
N ARG A 90 5.97 -16.75 5.82
CA ARG A 90 4.67 -17.38 6.11
C ARG A 90 4.35 -18.56 5.22
N LYS A 91 5.19 -18.87 4.21
CA LYS A 91 4.98 -19.92 3.21
C LYS A 91 3.65 -19.75 2.45
N THR A 92 3.29 -18.50 2.17
CA THR A 92 2.12 -18.14 1.36
C THR A 92 2.50 -18.00 -0.11
N HIS A 93 1.51 -17.97 -1.01
CA HIS A 93 1.72 -17.95 -2.46
C HIS A 93 0.96 -16.80 -3.14
N LEU A 94 0.84 -15.69 -2.42
CA LEU A 94 0.21 -14.49 -2.96
C LEU A 94 1.06 -13.89 -4.07
N VAL A 95 0.42 -13.28 -5.05
CA VAL A 95 1.11 -12.70 -6.21
C VAL A 95 0.69 -11.25 -6.44
N ALA A 96 1.60 -10.45 -6.96
CA ALA A 96 1.26 -9.15 -7.50
C ALA A 96 0.32 -9.31 -8.71
N VAL A 97 -0.77 -8.56 -8.72
CA VAL A 97 -1.70 -8.53 -9.84
C VAL A 97 -0.99 -7.92 -11.06
N PRO A 98 -1.11 -8.51 -12.27
CA PRO A 98 -0.54 -7.93 -13.47
C PRO A 98 -1.00 -6.48 -13.68
N GLY A 99 -0.06 -5.57 -13.89
CA GLY A 99 -0.35 -4.14 -14.03
C GLY A 99 -0.79 -3.43 -12.73
N GLY A 100 -0.79 -4.10 -11.58
CA GLY A 100 -1.31 -3.59 -10.32
C GLY A 100 -0.42 -2.61 -9.54
N LYS A 101 0.62 -2.04 -10.15
CA LYS A 101 1.46 -0.99 -9.55
C LYS A 101 0.70 0.33 -9.54
N VAL A 102 0.57 1.01 -8.39
CA VAL A 102 -0.28 2.20 -8.29
C VAL A 102 0.50 3.45 -7.84
N HIS A 103 1.24 3.39 -6.74
CA HIS A 103 1.93 4.58 -6.22
C HIS A 103 3.16 4.21 -5.39
N VAL A 104 4.01 5.20 -5.16
CA VAL A 104 5.11 5.13 -4.20
C VAL A 104 4.77 5.99 -2.98
N GLU A 105 5.12 5.49 -1.82
CA GLU A 105 5.07 6.20 -0.54
C GLU A 105 6.50 6.43 -0.05
N PRO A 106 7.11 7.61 -0.29
CA PRO A 106 8.45 7.90 0.18
C PRO A 106 8.58 7.75 1.70
N PHE A 107 9.46 6.88 2.15
CA PHE A 107 9.67 6.56 3.56
C PHE A 107 10.41 7.69 4.26
N GLY A 108 9.98 8.09 5.47
CA GLY A 108 10.51 9.26 6.14
C GLY A 108 11.06 9.00 7.53
N ALA A 109 11.97 9.87 7.95
CA ALA A 109 12.55 9.92 9.29
C ALA A 109 12.03 11.14 10.07
N TYR A 110 11.51 10.92 11.26
CA TYR A 110 10.81 11.92 12.05
C TYR A 110 11.38 12.00 13.46
N SER A 111 11.30 13.18 14.07
CA SER A 111 11.67 13.40 15.47
C SER A 111 10.81 14.49 16.10
N ARG A 112 10.56 14.36 17.40
CA ARG A 112 10.02 15.43 18.23
C ARG A 112 11.10 16.12 19.07
N LYS A 113 12.33 15.53 19.12
CA LYS A 113 13.42 15.99 19.99
C LYS A 113 14.47 16.81 19.25
N ILE A 114 14.65 16.60 17.95
CA ILE A 114 15.64 17.31 17.13
C ILE A 114 14.97 17.94 15.91
N LYS A 115 15.57 18.99 15.37
CA LYS A 115 15.07 19.71 14.18
C LYS A 115 15.93 19.50 12.96
N ALA A 116 17.16 19.03 13.13
CA ALA A 116 18.06 18.70 12.05
C ALA A 116 18.81 17.40 12.39
N ILE A 117 19.20 16.63 11.36
CA ILE A 117 19.92 15.38 11.57
C ILE A 117 21.31 15.59 12.19
N ALA A 118 21.87 16.79 12.01
CA ALA A 118 23.13 17.18 12.66
C ALA A 118 23.02 17.19 14.20
N ASP A 119 21.83 17.45 14.75
CA ASP A 119 21.57 17.48 16.20
C ASP A 119 21.48 16.08 16.82
N LEU A 120 21.49 15.01 15.99
CA LEU A 120 21.42 13.62 16.47
C LEU A 120 22.68 13.27 17.27
N LYS A 121 22.50 13.01 18.57
CA LYS A 121 23.59 12.75 19.51
C LYS A 121 24.17 11.33 19.38
N GLU A 122 25.38 11.15 19.89
CA GLU A 122 25.96 9.81 20.07
C GLU A 122 25.10 9.01 21.06
N GLY A 123 24.87 7.73 20.77
CA GLY A 123 24.03 6.84 21.57
C GLY A 123 22.54 7.05 21.42
N ALA A 124 22.11 7.91 20.46
CA ALA A 124 20.69 8.17 20.21
C ALA A 124 19.92 6.89 19.86
N THR A 125 18.66 6.82 20.33
CA THR A 125 17.75 5.71 20.04
C THR A 125 16.97 5.98 18.76
N VAL A 126 17.04 5.04 17.80
CA VAL A 126 16.38 5.09 16.50
C VAL A 126 15.36 3.96 16.40
N ALA A 127 14.08 4.30 16.34
CA ALA A 127 13.02 3.32 16.12
C ALA A 127 12.86 3.02 14.63
N ILE A 128 12.76 1.73 14.29
CA ILE A 128 12.57 1.21 12.93
C ILE A 128 11.49 0.15 12.90
N PRO A 129 10.83 -0.13 11.74
CA PRO A 129 9.92 -1.25 11.61
C PRO A 129 10.59 -2.59 11.92
N ASN A 130 9.85 -3.54 12.50
CA ASN A 130 10.36 -4.86 12.87
C ASN A 130 10.18 -5.92 11.78
N ASP A 131 9.50 -5.61 10.67
CA ASP A 131 9.44 -6.54 9.54
C ASP A 131 10.71 -6.42 8.68
N PRO A 132 11.17 -7.54 8.07
CA PRO A 132 12.47 -7.57 7.38
C PRO A 132 12.57 -6.55 6.23
N SER A 133 11.49 -6.32 5.52
CA SER A 133 11.47 -5.41 4.37
C SER A 133 11.53 -3.94 4.79
N ASN A 134 10.64 -3.48 5.68
CA ASN A 134 10.61 -2.08 6.11
C ASN A 134 11.73 -1.76 7.11
N GLY A 135 12.12 -2.70 7.97
CA GLY A 135 13.31 -2.57 8.82
C GLY A 135 14.57 -2.40 7.98
N GLY A 136 14.74 -3.25 6.96
CA GLY A 136 15.84 -3.14 6.01
C GLY A 136 15.82 -1.81 5.24
N ARG A 137 14.65 -1.38 4.76
CA ARG A 137 14.45 -0.08 4.10
C ARG A 137 14.86 1.09 4.99
N ALA A 138 14.53 1.04 6.29
CA ALA A 138 14.94 2.04 7.27
C ALA A 138 16.48 2.13 7.38
N LEU A 139 17.15 0.98 7.49
CA LEU A 139 18.61 0.93 7.58
C LEU A 139 19.28 1.40 6.28
N ILE A 140 18.72 1.06 5.12
CA ILE A 140 19.20 1.56 3.81
C ILE A 140 19.05 3.09 3.76
N LEU A 141 17.94 3.66 4.22
CA LEU A 141 17.74 5.10 4.23
C LEU A 141 18.72 5.80 5.17
N LEU A 142 19.00 5.25 6.37
CA LEU A 142 20.03 5.75 7.28
C LEU A 142 21.43 5.68 6.68
N ALA A 143 21.73 4.61 5.94
CA ALA A 143 23.02 4.46 5.25
C ALA A 143 23.17 5.49 4.12
N LYS A 144 22.13 5.77 3.35
CA LYS A 144 22.10 6.84 2.33
C LYS A 144 22.36 8.23 2.93
N GLN A 145 21.98 8.46 4.19
CA GLN A 145 22.25 9.69 4.92
C GLN A 145 23.67 9.71 5.54
N GLY A 146 24.46 8.66 5.36
CA GLY A 146 25.82 8.57 5.93
C GLY A 146 25.86 8.34 7.44
N LEU A 147 24.71 8.03 8.06
CA LEU A 147 24.62 7.80 9.52
C LEU A 147 25.19 6.45 9.93
N ILE A 148 25.10 5.46 9.04
CA ILE A 148 25.63 4.10 9.22
C ILE A 148 26.22 3.59 7.90
N ALA A 149 26.93 2.46 7.95
CA ALA A 149 27.25 1.69 6.74
C ALA A 149 26.80 0.24 6.91
N LEU A 150 26.28 -0.35 5.85
CA LEU A 150 25.81 -1.73 5.79
C LEU A 150 26.84 -2.64 5.17
N LYS A 151 26.90 -3.90 5.62
CA LYS A 151 27.80 -4.96 5.10
C LYS A 151 27.56 -5.22 3.62
N ASP A 152 26.28 -5.33 3.22
CA ASP A 152 25.88 -5.46 1.82
C ASP A 152 24.91 -4.31 1.46
N PRO A 153 25.37 -3.30 0.71
CA PRO A 153 24.51 -2.16 0.32
C PRO A 153 23.45 -2.52 -0.73
N LYS A 154 23.48 -3.73 -1.30
CA LYS A 154 22.49 -4.22 -2.28
C LYS A 154 21.36 -5.04 -1.63
N SER A 155 21.53 -5.49 -0.39
CA SER A 155 20.48 -6.20 0.34
C SER A 155 19.28 -5.29 0.54
N LEU A 156 18.08 -5.80 0.27
CA LEU A 156 16.80 -5.11 0.56
C LEU A 156 16.25 -5.43 1.95
N THR A 157 16.88 -6.38 2.66
CA THR A 157 16.45 -6.82 4.00
C THR A 157 17.61 -6.88 4.99
N PRO A 158 18.50 -5.83 5.05
CA PRO A 158 19.52 -5.80 6.08
C PRO A 158 18.89 -5.68 7.47
N THR A 159 19.56 -6.21 8.48
CA THR A 159 19.19 -6.15 9.88
C THR A 159 20.15 -5.24 10.65
N PRO A 160 19.88 -4.84 11.89
CA PRO A 160 20.83 -4.11 12.72
C PRO A 160 22.19 -4.83 12.89
N LEU A 161 22.25 -6.17 12.73
CA LEU A 161 23.49 -6.96 12.77
C LEU A 161 24.38 -6.75 11.54
N ASP A 162 23.80 -6.24 10.45
CA ASP A 162 24.53 -5.95 9.21
C ASP A 162 25.14 -4.53 9.20
N VAL A 163 25.01 -3.78 10.29
CA VAL A 163 25.61 -2.45 10.44
C VAL A 163 27.09 -2.59 10.79
N VAL A 164 27.97 -2.29 9.82
CA VAL A 164 29.43 -2.41 9.97
C VAL A 164 30.12 -1.12 10.40
N LYS A 165 29.47 0.05 10.20
CA LYS A 165 29.92 1.34 10.71
C LYS A 165 28.73 2.06 11.35
N ASN A 166 28.94 2.56 12.57
CA ASN A 166 27.94 3.29 13.33
C ASN A 166 28.67 4.36 14.18
N PRO A 167 29.14 5.45 13.55
CA PRO A 167 30.01 6.43 14.21
C PRO A 167 29.31 7.15 15.37
N LYS A 168 27.99 7.28 15.28
CA LYS A 168 27.18 7.88 16.36
C LYS A 168 26.69 6.86 17.41
N LYS A 169 27.10 5.59 17.32
CA LYS A 169 26.66 4.51 18.23
C LYS A 169 25.16 4.46 18.41
N LEU A 170 24.40 4.65 17.30
CA LEU A 170 22.94 4.62 17.31
C LEU A 170 22.43 3.29 17.85
N LYS A 171 21.38 3.33 18.67
CA LYS A 171 20.74 2.17 19.24
C LYS A 171 19.43 1.94 18.50
N PHE A 172 19.28 0.78 17.86
CA PHE A 172 18.07 0.45 17.11
C PHE A 172 17.01 -0.16 18.04
N ARG A 173 15.77 0.32 17.92
CA ARG A 173 14.58 -0.23 18.55
C ARG A 173 13.60 -0.66 17.46
N GLU A 174 13.44 -1.97 17.30
CA GLU A 174 12.52 -2.53 16.31
C GLU A 174 11.11 -2.60 16.89
N LEU A 175 10.14 -2.01 16.20
CA LEU A 175 8.74 -1.93 16.61
C LEU A 175 7.83 -2.28 15.42
N GLU A 176 6.64 -2.78 15.72
CA GLU A 176 5.60 -2.90 14.69
C GLU A 176 5.33 -1.53 14.06
N ALA A 177 5.22 -1.49 12.71
CA ALA A 177 5.11 -0.25 11.96
C ALA A 177 4.01 0.72 12.46
N PRO A 178 2.79 0.26 12.85
CA PRO A 178 1.74 1.14 13.38
C PRO A 178 2.08 1.78 14.73
N LEU A 179 3.07 1.26 15.46
CA LEU A 179 3.47 1.81 16.77
C LEU A 179 4.52 2.93 16.66
N LEU A 180 5.20 3.04 15.52
CA LEU A 180 6.29 4.00 15.33
C LEU A 180 5.90 5.46 15.54
N PRO A 181 4.74 5.96 15.07
CA PRO A 181 4.34 7.34 15.33
C PRO A 181 4.18 7.66 16.82
N ARG A 182 3.73 6.69 17.62
CA ARG A 182 3.56 6.85 19.08
C ARG A 182 4.90 6.80 19.82
N ALA A 183 5.90 6.12 19.24
CA ALA A 183 7.23 6.02 19.84
C ALA A 183 8.04 7.34 19.75
N LEU A 184 7.59 8.34 18.97
CA LEU A 184 8.29 9.61 18.76
C LEU A 184 8.58 10.39 20.05
N ASP A 185 7.78 10.21 21.11
CA ASP A 185 8.03 10.86 22.40
C ASP A 185 9.17 10.18 23.18
N ASP A 186 9.39 8.88 22.95
CA ASP A 186 10.35 8.07 23.70
C ASP A 186 11.71 7.99 23.01
N VAL A 187 11.78 8.05 21.69
CA VAL A 187 13.00 7.88 20.88
C VAL A 187 13.54 9.21 20.36
N ASP A 188 14.78 9.21 19.87
CA ASP A 188 15.40 10.40 19.31
C ASP A 188 15.08 10.55 17.81
N LEU A 189 14.86 9.44 17.11
CA LEU A 189 14.48 9.38 15.70
C LEU A 189 13.59 8.16 15.47
N ALA A 190 12.59 8.28 14.60
CA ALA A 190 11.78 7.15 14.12
C ALA A 190 11.68 7.16 12.60
N LEU A 191 11.91 6.01 11.98
CA LEU A 191 11.70 5.77 10.56
C LEU A 191 10.27 5.23 10.38
N ILE A 192 9.39 6.01 9.74
CA ILE A 192 7.94 5.74 9.72
C ILE A 192 7.45 5.62 8.29
N ASN A 193 6.71 4.54 8.00
CA ASN A 193 5.99 4.37 6.74
C ASN A 193 4.99 5.52 6.54
N THR A 194 4.90 6.02 5.32
CA THR A 194 4.15 7.24 5.00
C THR A 194 2.66 7.14 5.34
N ASN A 195 2.02 5.99 5.11
CA ASN A 195 0.62 5.80 5.51
C ASN A 195 0.41 6.04 7.02
N TYR A 196 1.25 5.48 7.89
CA TYR A 196 1.16 5.71 9.34
C TYR A 196 1.58 7.11 9.75
N ALA A 197 2.50 7.75 9.04
CA ALA A 197 2.83 9.15 9.26
C ALA A 197 1.61 10.04 8.98
N ILE A 198 0.92 9.84 7.85
CA ILE A 198 -0.29 10.60 7.48
C ILE A 198 -1.42 10.35 8.49
N GLU A 199 -1.69 9.11 8.89
CA GLU A 199 -2.67 8.77 9.92
C GLU A 199 -2.39 9.49 11.25
N ALA A 200 -1.11 9.60 11.62
CA ALA A 200 -0.66 10.33 12.79
C ALA A 200 -0.61 11.85 12.60
N LYS A 201 -1.15 12.37 11.46
CA LYS A 201 -1.18 13.80 11.11
C LYS A 201 0.21 14.43 10.92
N LEU A 202 1.23 13.63 10.66
CA LEU A 202 2.51 14.10 10.19
C LEU A 202 2.43 14.36 8.68
N ASN A 203 3.07 15.43 8.23
CA ASN A 203 3.19 15.71 6.81
C ASN A 203 4.56 15.20 6.32
N PRO A 204 4.63 14.10 5.52
CA PRO A 204 5.90 13.52 5.13
C PRO A 204 6.84 14.48 4.39
N THR A 205 6.29 15.41 3.61
CA THR A 205 7.10 16.37 2.85
C THR A 205 7.55 17.60 3.64
N LYS A 206 7.04 17.79 4.88
CA LYS A 206 7.34 18.96 5.71
C LYS A 206 7.97 18.59 7.05
N ASP A 207 7.47 17.52 7.68
CA ASP A 207 7.82 17.17 9.06
C ASP A 207 8.94 16.13 9.12
N ALA A 208 9.23 15.43 8.02
CA ALA A 208 10.37 14.52 7.96
C ALA A 208 11.69 15.29 7.96
N LEU A 209 12.64 14.87 8.78
CA LEU A 209 14.01 15.40 8.77
C LEU A 209 14.75 15.03 7.48
N PHE A 210 14.45 13.86 6.94
CA PHE A 210 14.80 13.40 5.61
C PHE A 210 13.81 12.35 5.15
N ILE A 211 13.67 12.23 3.83
CA ILE A 211 12.70 11.36 3.18
C ILE A 211 13.36 10.65 1.99
N GLU A 212 12.85 9.47 1.69
CA GLU A 212 13.24 8.69 0.51
C GLU A 212 12.83 9.40 -0.78
N GLY A 213 13.60 9.21 -1.85
CA GLY A 213 13.21 9.69 -3.17
C GLY A 213 12.03 8.90 -3.75
N ALA A 214 11.34 9.48 -4.74
CA ALA A 214 10.23 8.82 -5.43
C ALA A 214 10.71 7.69 -6.37
N ASP A 215 11.97 7.69 -6.81
CA ASP A 215 12.60 6.57 -7.53
C ASP A 215 12.97 5.47 -6.52
N SER A 216 12.03 4.56 -6.30
CA SER A 216 12.08 3.60 -5.21
C SER A 216 11.52 2.24 -5.66
N PRO A 217 12.15 1.11 -5.27
CA PRO A 217 11.64 -0.22 -5.56
C PRO A 217 10.35 -0.56 -4.78
N TYR A 218 9.94 0.32 -3.85
CA TYR A 218 8.82 0.11 -2.93
C TYR A 218 7.50 0.66 -3.48
N THR A 219 7.23 0.46 -4.79
CA THR A 219 5.93 0.79 -5.37
C THR A 219 4.83 -0.08 -4.76
N ASN A 220 3.76 0.54 -4.31
CA ASN A 220 2.58 -0.13 -3.78
C ASN A 220 1.79 -0.79 -4.91
N ILE A 221 1.34 -2.02 -4.63
CA ILE A 221 0.77 -2.95 -5.61
C ILE A 221 -0.54 -3.54 -5.12
N LEU A 222 -1.41 -3.91 -6.07
CA LEU A 222 -2.50 -4.85 -5.82
C LEU A 222 -1.93 -6.26 -5.72
N VAL A 223 -2.40 -7.02 -4.74
CA VAL A 223 -2.00 -8.41 -4.50
C VAL A 223 -3.24 -9.29 -4.40
N ALA A 224 -3.17 -10.49 -4.97
CA ALA A 224 -4.23 -11.50 -4.92
C ALA A 224 -3.63 -12.90 -4.79
N ARG A 225 -4.48 -13.90 -4.61
CA ARG A 225 -4.06 -15.30 -4.82
C ARG A 225 -3.78 -15.53 -6.31
N ALA A 226 -2.91 -16.48 -6.61
CA ALA A 226 -2.54 -16.81 -7.99
C ALA A 226 -3.75 -17.22 -8.86
N ASP A 227 -4.74 -17.92 -8.29
CA ASP A 227 -5.98 -18.32 -8.96
C ASP A 227 -6.92 -17.16 -9.25
N ARG A 228 -6.73 -15.99 -8.62
CA ARG A 228 -7.55 -14.80 -8.76
C ARG A 228 -6.85 -13.63 -9.47
N ALA A 229 -5.55 -13.71 -9.69
CA ALA A 229 -4.75 -12.60 -10.24
C ALA A 229 -5.25 -12.08 -11.61
N ASN A 230 -5.91 -12.94 -12.41
CA ASN A 230 -6.49 -12.60 -13.69
C ASN A 230 -8.04 -12.51 -13.66
N ASP A 231 -8.64 -12.36 -12.50
CA ASP A 231 -10.09 -12.21 -12.34
C ASP A 231 -10.59 -10.94 -13.05
N PRO A 232 -11.70 -11.02 -13.83
CA PRO A 232 -12.22 -9.87 -14.57
C PRO A 232 -12.58 -8.66 -13.69
N ALA A 233 -13.07 -8.87 -12.46
CA ALA A 233 -13.37 -7.77 -11.54
C ALA A 233 -12.09 -7.11 -11.02
N ILE A 234 -11.03 -7.89 -10.76
CA ILE A 234 -9.70 -7.37 -10.39
C ILE A 234 -9.10 -6.60 -11.57
N ALA A 235 -9.22 -7.10 -12.79
CA ALA A 235 -8.75 -6.39 -13.98
C ALA A 235 -9.46 -5.03 -14.18
N LYS A 236 -10.77 -4.95 -13.90
CA LYS A 236 -11.51 -3.68 -13.88
C LYS A 236 -10.98 -2.74 -12.80
N LEU A 237 -10.67 -3.25 -11.60
CA LEU A 237 -10.07 -2.46 -10.53
C LEU A 237 -8.71 -1.90 -10.96
N VAL A 238 -7.83 -2.72 -11.55
CA VAL A 238 -6.54 -2.25 -12.09
C VAL A 238 -6.76 -1.10 -13.07
N LYS A 239 -7.67 -1.26 -14.03
CA LYS A 239 -7.98 -0.23 -15.02
C LYS A 239 -8.50 1.06 -14.36
N ALA A 240 -9.40 0.95 -13.40
CA ALA A 240 -9.96 2.09 -12.67
C ALA A 240 -8.88 2.86 -11.88
N LEU A 241 -7.90 2.15 -11.31
CA LEU A 241 -6.79 2.75 -10.55
C LEU A 241 -5.75 3.49 -11.42
N HIS A 242 -5.74 3.27 -12.75
CA HIS A 242 -4.77 3.86 -13.67
C HIS A 242 -5.32 5.00 -14.53
N THR A 243 -6.39 5.64 -14.09
CA THR A 243 -7.00 6.76 -14.83
C THR A 243 -6.30 8.09 -14.51
N PRO A 244 -6.34 9.07 -15.44
CA PRO A 244 -5.86 10.43 -15.18
C PRO A 244 -6.51 11.08 -13.96
N GLU A 245 -7.77 10.75 -13.67
CA GLU A 245 -8.53 11.25 -12.52
C GLU A 245 -7.95 10.75 -11.20
N VAL A 246 -7.56 9.46 -11.14
CA VAL A 246 -6.87 8.88 -9.96
C VAL A 246 -5.50 9.52 -9.79
N LYS A 247 -4.74 9.69 -10.87
CA LYS A 247 -3.47 10.39 -10.82
C LYS A 247 -3.63 11.80 -10.23
N LYS A 248 -4.59 12.55 -10.74
CA LYS A 248 -4.90 13.89 -10.24
C LYS A 248 -5.36 13.86 -8.77
N PHE A 249 -6.23 12.93 -8.39
CA PHE A 249 -6.68 12.76 -7.01
C PHE A 249 -5.50 12.55 -6.04
N ILE A 250 -4.57 11.65 -6.39
CA ILE A 250 -3.38 11.37 -5.57
C ILE A 250 -2.52 12.63 -5.45
N GLN A 251 -2.24 13.33 -6.55
CA GLN A 251 -1.42 14.54 -6.58
C GLN A 251 -2.02 15.67 -5.74
N ASP A 252 -3.31 15.93 -5.92
CA ASP A 252 -4.01 17.04 -5.24
C ASP A 252 -4.16 16.78 -3.74
N LYS A 253 -4.47 15.53 -3.38
CA LYS A 253 -4.75 15.17 -1.99
C LYS A 253 -3.49 15.03 -1.16
N TYR A 254 -2.48 14.33 -1.67
CA TYR A 254 -1.29 13.98 -0.88
C TYR A 254 -0.10 14.88 -1.13
N LYS A 255 -0.14 15.75 -2.14
CA LYS A 255 0.83 16.85 -2.40
C LYS A 255 2.29 16.39 -2.32
N GLY A 256 2.60 15.24 -2.92
CA GLY A 256 3.94 14.65 -2.96
C GLY A 256 4.26 13.66 -1.85
N ALA A 257 3.45 13.55 -0.80
CA ALA A 257 3.60 12.50 0.20
C ALA A 257 3.29 11.10 -0.38
N VAL A 258 2.43 11.04 -1.38
CA VAL A 258 2.13 9.85 -2.18
C VAL A 258 2.30 10.22 -3.65
N VAL A 259 3.04 9.43 -4.41
CA VAL A 259 3.44 9.72 -5.78
C VAL A 259 2.90 8.65 -6.73
N PRO A 260 2.05 9.00 -7.72
CA PRO A 260 1.58 8.03 -8.72
C PRO A 260 2.75 7.35 -9.44
N ALA A 261 2.63 6.05 -9.72
CA ALA A 261 3.65 5.23 -10.38
C ALA A 261 3.16 4.61 -11.71
N PHE A 262 2.20 5.25 -12.37
CA PHE A 262 1.62 4.87 -13.67
C PHE A 262 1.44 6.06 -14.60
#